data_3745a580bf59e20a105fd7ca333bf66d
#
_entry.id   3745a580bf59e20a105fd7ca333bf66d
#
_cell.length_a   1.000
_cell.length_b   1.000
_cell.length_c   1.000
_cell.angle_alpha   90.00
_cell.angle_beta   90.00
_cell.angle_gamma   90.00
#
_symmetry.space_group_name_H-M   'P 1'
#
loop_
_entity.id
_entity.type
_entity.pdbx_description
1 polymer ?
#
loop_
_entity_poly.entity_id
_entity_poly.type
_entity_poly.pdbx_seq_one_letter_code
_entity_poly.pdbx_strand_id
1 'polypeptide(L)'
;MTAAPTDDVAVVLSHPGAADTLERLIASTQQLVAHFKVPATLYLTDDGTRPDAVQIARARGISVIPQAGHGYGGVLNAAVTGTTAAFIITLDADGVHPPELLPYFWAQRGAAAIVIGSRYIPQGHTQMPWWRRVCSRSLNGVFRTMLDLPFHDLSSSYRLYQRAALAPLAPVTAGDAALQEVLIKTFCQGHGVLEIPMHYVAVASGGRSFGTLLPLGLDYLAAFRKMWVLRNSVESSDYDTRAFYSRIPFQRYWQRRRYTILSGYIGDALRVLDAGCGSTQLLNRCPQIVGMDFGLRKVRFMRRPGRQLVNGSTFALPFKSEAFDIVLSSQVIEHLPDDPVIFSELIRCIVPGGALVLGTVDYGSWQWPLIEWMYGLAKPTGYAQEHITHYTTAILVERLTSLGLKIEQIEYICKGEIIIKARKLH
;
A
#
# COMPACT_ATOMS: atom_id res chain seq x y z
N MET A 1 -11.81 -11.52 -24.71
CA MET A 1 -11.81 -12.62 -23.71
C MET A 1 -10.37 -12.75 -23.23
N THR A 2 -10.03 -12.15 -22.09
CA THR A 2 -8.75 -12.39 -21.42
C THR A 2 -8.82 -13.78 -20.81
N ALA A 3 -7.90 -14.68 -21.22
CA ALA A 3 -7.76 -16.00 -20.60
C ALA A 3 -7.74 -15.84 -19.07
N ALA A 4 -8.41 -16.74 -18.36
CA ALA A 4 -8.31 -16.80 -16.90
C ALA A 4 -6.82 -16.88 -16.52
N PRO A 5 -6.36 -16.11 -15.50
CA PRO A 5 -4.97 -16.16 -15.09
C PRO A 5 -4.63 -17.60 -14.75
N THR A 6 -3.62 -18.14 -15.43
CA THR A 6 -3.08 -19.48 -15.13
C THR A 6 -2.52 -19.40 -13.71
N ASP A 7 -2.93 -20.31 -12.83
CA ASP A 7 -2.40 -20.44 -11.47
C ASP A 7 -0.99 -21.09 -11.51
N ASP A 8 -0.06 -20.52 -12.27
CA ASP A 8 1.30 -21.00 -12.38
C ASP A 8 2.25 -20.29 -11.40
N VAL A 9 3.31 -20.94 -10.98
CA VAL A 9 4.24 -20.42 -9.98
C VAL A 9 5.70 -20.60 -10.41
N ALA A 10 6.46 -19.53 -10.27
CA ALA A 10 7.93 -19.54 -10.36
C ALA A 10 8.51 -19.56 -8.94
N VAL A 11 9.26 -20.60 -8.62
CA VAL A 11 10.05 -20.67 -7.39
C VAL A 11 11.48 -20.26 -7.70
N VAL A 12 11.91 -19.14 -7.14
CA VAL A 12 13.17 -18.46 -7.44
C VAL A 12 14.13 -18.64 -6.28
N LEU A 13 15.17 -19.42 -6.51
CA LEU A 13 16.27 -19.67 -5.60
C LEU A 13 17.31 -18.55 -5.74
N SER A 14 17.78 -18.01 -4.62
CA SER A 14 18.78 -16.94 -4.60
C SER A 14 19.87 -17.22 -3.56
N HIS A 15 20.99 -16.54 -3.65
CA HIS A 15 22.08 -16.61 -2.68
C HIS A 15 22.51 -18.05 -2.33
N PRO A 16 23.00 -18.84 -3.31
CA PRO A 16 23.32 -20.25 -3.09
C PRO A 16 24.41 -20.42 -2.03
N GLY A 17 24.18 -21.35 -1.10
CA GLY A 17 25.14 -21.76 -0.10
C GLY A 17 26.18 -22.78 -0.62
N ALA A 18 26.64 -23.69 0.24
CA ALA A 18 27.50 -24.79 -0.16
C ALA A 18 26.82 -25.73 -1.17
N ALA A 19 27.60 -26.37 -2.02
CA ALA A 19 27.11 -27.24 -3.09
C ALA A 19 26.11 -28.30 -2.59
N ASP A 20 26.47 -29.04 -1.55
CA ASP A 20 25.63 -30.09 -0.96
C ASP A 20 24.30 -29.53 -0.41
N THR A 21 24.33 -28.30 0.11
CA THR A 21 23.12 -27.63 0.62
C THR A 21 22.21 -27.25 -0.52
N LEU A 22 22.77 -26.66 -1.59
CA LEU A 22 22.04 -26.29 -2.79
C LEU A 22 21.39 -27.51 -3.44
N GLU A 23 22.13 -28.61 -3.61
CA GLU A 23 21.60 -29.84 -4.20
C GLU A 23 20.43 -30.43 -3.40
N ARG A 24 20.57 -30.50 -2.08
CA ARG A 24 19.49 -30.99 -1.19
C ARG A 24 18.27 -30.08 -1.26
N LEU A 25 18.49 -28.76 -1.25
CA LEU A 25 17.38 -27.80 -1.33
C LEU A 25 16.65 -27.90 -2.67
N ILE A 26 17.37 -28.00 -3.77
CA ILE A 26 16.77 -28.22 -5.10
C ILE A 26 15.90 -29.46 -5.09
N ALA A 27 16.44 -30.60 -4.65
CA ALA A 27 15.71 -31.87 -4.64
C ALA A 27 14.44 -31.80 -3.77
N SER A 28 14.53 -31.26 -2.55
CA SER A 28 13.36 -31.11 -1.67
C SER A 28 12.33 -30.12 -2.24
N THR A 29 12.79 -29.03 -2.84
CA THR A 29 11.89 -28.03 -3.47
C THR A 29 11.15 -28.64 -4.66
N GLN A 30 11.84 -29.37 -5.56
CA GLN A 30 11.21 -30.07 -6.69
C GLN A 30 10.15 -31.06 -6.22
N GLN A 31 10.43 -31.81 -5.17
CA GLN A 31 9.50 -32.77 -4.59
C GLN A 31 8.25 -32.08 -4.02
N LEU A 32 8.41 -30.95 -3.31
CA LEU A 32 7.31 -30.21 -2.69
C LEU A 32 6.41 -29.51 -3.72
N VAL A 33 7.01 -28.87 -4.74
CA VAL A 33 6.23 -28.16 -5.76
C VAL A 33 5.46 -29.12 -6.69
N ALA A 34 5.88 -30.37 -6.82
CA ALA A 34 5.13 -31.39 -7.55
C ALA A 34 3.72 -31.63 -6.97
N HIS A 35 3.51 -31.29 -5.69
CA HIS A 35 2.21 -31.43 -5.03
C HIS A 35 1.28 -30.23 -5.25
N PHE A 36 1.72 -29.15 -5.89
CA PHE A 36 0.91 -27.93 -6.06
C PHE A 36 -0.28 -28.08 -7.02
N LYS A 37 -0.31 -29.15 -7.81
CA LYS A 37 -1.35 -29.41 -8.83
C LYS A 37 -1.51 -28.30 -9.89
N VAL A 38 -0.46 -27.51 -10.08
CA VAL A 38 -0.36 -26.41 -11.05
C VAL A 38 1.04 -26.43 -11.66
N PRO A 39 1.25 -25.79 -12.84
CA PRO A 39 2.58 -25.64 -13.39
C PRO A 39 3.49 -24.87 -12.41
N ALA A 40 4.55 -25.51 -11.96
CA ALA A 40 5.53 -24.95 -11.05
C ALA A 40 6.93 -25.11 -11.65
N THR A 41 7.65 -24.00 -11.82
CA THR A 41 8.99 -24.01 -12.41
C THR A 41 9.99 -23.42 -11.43
N LEU A 42 11.11 -24.15 -11.24
CA LEU A 42 12.22 -23.69 -10.42
C LEU A 42 13.22 -22.92 -11.27
N TYR A 43 13.74 -21.85 -10.67
CA TYR A 43 14.78 -21.01 -11.23
C TYR A 43 15.88 -20.77 -10.20
N LEU A 44 17.12 -20.60 -10.66
CA LEU A 44 18.22 -20.05 -9.86
C LEU A 44 18.57 -18.67 -10.41
N THR A 45 18.69 -17.66 -9.57
CA THR A 45 19.27 -16.37 -9.97
C THR A 45 20.78 -16.41 -9.85
N ASP A 46 21.46 -15.89 -10.87
CA ASP A 46 22.92 -15.85 -10.95
C ASP A 46 23.44 -14.41 -11.00
N ASP A 47 24.22 -14.02 -10.03
CA ASP A 47 24.92 -12.73 -9.96
C ASP A 47 26.38 -12.80 -10.46
N GLY A 48 26.78 -13.94 -11.01
CA GLY A 48 28.11 -14.21 -11.52
C GLY A 48 29.16 -14.60 -10.47
N THR A 49 28.78 -14.67 -9.19
CA THR A 49 29.72 -14.96 -8.10
C THR A 49 29.91 -16.46 -7.83
N ARG A 50 28.96 -17.30 -8.30
CA ARG A 50 28.92 -18.75 -8.00
C ARG A 50 28.72 -19.63 -9.25
N PRO A 51 29.76 -19.76 -10.11
CA PRO A 51 29.67 -20.60 -11.33
C PRO A 51 29.43 -22.09 -11.03
N ASP A 52 29.88 -22.57 -9.86
CA ASP A 52 29.60 -23.92 -9.37
C ASP A 52 28.08 -24.15 -9.12
N ALA A 53 27.40 -23.18 -8.52
CA ALA A 53 25.96 -23.24 -8.30
C ALA A 53 25.18 -23.26 -9.61
N VAL A 54 25.62 -22.52 -10.62
CA VAL A 54 25.05 -22.54 -11.97
C VAL A 54 25.18 -23.92 -12.61
N GLN A 55 26.33 -24.58 -12.47
CA GLN A 55 26.55 -25.94 -12.98
C GLN A 55 25.61 -26.94 -12.31
N ILE A 56 25.50 -26.89 -10.98
CA ILE A 56 24.59 -27.74 -10.19
C ILE A 56 23.14 -27.54 -10.64
N ALA A 57 22.68 -26.30 -10.77
CA ALA A 57 21.31 -25.99 -11.19
C ALA A 57 21.01 -26.57 -12.58
N ARG A 58 21.91 -26.36 -13.54
CA ARG A 58 21.76 -26.92 -14.90
C ARG A 58 21.78 -28.44 -14.93
N ALA A 59 22.65 -29.09 -14.17
CA ALA A 59 22.69 -30.54 -14.03
C ALA A 59 21.39 -31.13 -13.46
N ARG A 60 20.67 -30.34 -12.64
CA ARG A 60 19.34 -30.71 -12.08
C ARG A 60 18.17 -30.25 -12.95
N GLY A 61 18.41 -29.76 -14.17
CA GLY A 61 17.37 -29.31 -15.10
C GLY A 61 16.69 -27.99 -14.68
N ILE A 62 17.35 -27.17 -13.86
CA ILE A 62 16.81 -25.88 -13.40
C ILE A 62 17.29 -24.76 -14.31
N SER A 63 16.37 -23.91 -14.72
CA SER A 63 16.68 -22.70 -15.50
C SER A 63 17.41 -21.68 -14.64
N VAL A 64 18.47 -21.06 -15.22
CA VAL A 64 19.25 -20.02 -14.57
C VAL A 64 18.90 -18.68 -15.17
N ILE A 65 18.56 -17.70 -14.33
CA ILE A 65 18.21 -16.34 -14.72
C ILE A 65 19.34 -15.40 -14.31
N PRO A 66 19.97 -14.68 -15.25
CA PRO A 66 21.00 -13.71 -14.89
C PRO A 66 20.39 -12.59 -14.05
N GLN A 67 21.06 -12.23 -12.97
CA GLN A 67 20.65 -11.17 -12.09
C GLN A 67 21.23 -9.83 -12.55
N ALA A 68 20.37 -8.87 -12.87
CA ALA A 68 20.79 -7.49 -13.14
C ALA A 68 20.84 -6.70 -11.83
N GLY A 69 22.04 -6.33 -11.40
CA GLY A 69 22.26 -5.65 -10.11
C GLY A 69 22.54 -6.62 -8.96
N HIS A 70 22.79 -6.08 -7.78
CA HIS A 70 23.18 -6.85 -6.59
C HIS A 70 22.06 -6.91 -5.56
N GLY A 71 22.21 -7.82 -4.61
CA GLY A 71 21.30 -8.00 -3.49
C GLY A 71 19.89 -8.43 -3.91
N TYR A 72 18.95 -8.29 -3.02
CA TYR A 72 17.59 -8.78 -3.23
C TYR A 72 16.81 -8.03 -4.32
N GLY A 73 17.15 -6.76 -4.57
CA GLY A 73 16.57 -6.00 -5.69
C GLY A 73 16.90 -6.63 -7.04
N GLY A 74 18.14 -7.11 -7.24
CA GLY A 74 18.54 -7.85 -8.43
C GLY A 74 17.77 -9.17 -8.57
N VAL A 75 17.55 -9.90 -7.48
CA VAL A 75 16.75 -11.13 -7.47
C VAL A 75 15.32 -10.87 -7.92
N LEU A 76 14.67 -9.84 -7.37
CA LEU A 76 13.28 -9.51 -7.74
C LEU A 76 13.16 -9.06 -9.19
N ASN A 77 14.09 -8.22 -9.66
CA ASN A 77 14.11 -7.78 -11.05
C ASN A 77 14.28 -8.99 -11.99
N ALA A 78 15.22 -9.89 -11.69
CA ALA A 78 15.42 -11.12 -12.45
C ALA A 78 14.17 -12.00 -12.45
N ALA A 79 13.51 -12.17 -11.30
CA ALA A 79 12.29 -12.96 -11.18
C ALA A 79 11.14 -12.38 -12.02
N VAL A 80 10.98 -11.05 -12.05
CA VAL A 80 9.93 -10.40 -12.84
C VAL A 80 10.21 -10.46 -14.32
N THR A 81 11.45 -10.25 -14.76
CA THR A 81 11.81 -10.20 -16.18
C THR A 81 12.05 -11.58 -16.78
N GLY A 82 12.59 -12.52 -15.99
CA GLY A 82 12.97 -13.86 -16.44
C GLY A 82 11.88 -14.92 -16.33
N THR A 83 10.70 -14.58 -15.78
CA THR A 83 9.57 -15.52 -15.66
C THR A 83 8.25 -14.87 -16.10
N THR A 84 7.25 -15.68 -16.40
CA THR A 84 5.89 -15.21 -16.76
C THR A 84 4.82 -15.66 -15.77
N ALA A 85 5.18 -16.49 -14.80
CA ALA A 85 4.26 -17.09 -13.85
C ALA A 85 3.42 -16.06 -13.08
N ALA A 86 2.15 -16.37 -12.78
CA ALA A 86 1.24 -15.51 -12.05
C ALA A 86 1.67 -15.28 -10.59
N PHE A 87 2.39 -16.26 -10.03
CA PHE A 87 2.93 -16.19 -8.68
C PHE A 87 4.45 -16.40 -8.68
N ILE A 88 5.14 -15.68 -7.81
CA ILE A 88 6.59 -15.80 -7.62
C ILE A 88 6.85 -16.12 -6.15
N ILE A 89 7.58 -17.19 -5.87
CA ILE A 89 8.06 -17.49 -4.51
C ILE A 89 9.57 -17.34 -4.52
N THR A 90 10.12 -16.54 -3.62
CA THR A 90 11.56 -16.36 -3.45
C THR A 90 12.02 -17.03 -2.18
N LEU A 91 13.15 -17.73 -2.21
CA LEU A 91 13.82 -18.25 -1.03
C LEU A 91 15.34 -18.31 -1.24
N ASP A 92 16.09 -18.11 -0.16
CA ASP A 92 17.54 -18.20 -0.21
C ASP A 92 17.97 -19.68 -0.24
N ALA A 93 18.93 -19.97 -1.11
CA ALA A 93 19.41 -21.33 -1.35
C ALA A 93 20.65 -21.70 -0.52
N ASP A 94 20.85 -20.98 0.60
CA ASP A 94 21.91 -21.24 1.58
C ASP A 94 21.47 -22.18 2.73
N GLY A 95 20.20 -22.60 2.71
CA GLY A 95 19.64 -23.53 3.70
C GLY A 95 19.03 -22.88 4.94
N VAL A 96 18.94 -21.54 4.99
CA VAL A 96 18.32 -20.82 6.13
C VAL A 96 16.78 -20.86 6.06
N HIS A 97 16.21 -21.07 4.88
CA HIS A 97 14.78 -21.12 4.64
C HIS A 97 14.27 -22.55 4.50
N PRO A 98 13.34 -22.99 5.36
CA PRO A 98 12.80 -24.34 5.28
C PRO A 98 11.87 -24.49 4.05
N PRO A 99 12.20 -25.37 3.08
CA PRO A 99 11.37 -25.56 1.89
C PRO A 99 9.98 -26.13 2.23
N GLU A 100 9.79 -26.74 3.40
CA GLU A 100 8.54 -27.27 3.92
C GLU A 100 7.44 -26.22 4.07
N LEU A 101 7.80 -24.93 4.07
CA LEU A 101 6.83 -23.82 4.07
C LEU A 101 6.22 -23.56 2.69
N LEU A 102 6.77 -24.07 1.59
CA LEU A 102 6.26 -23.84 0.24
C LEU A 102 4.77 -24.18 0.09
N PRO A 103 4.26 -25.32 0.58
CA PRO A 103 2.84 -25.62 0.53
C PRO A 103 1.96 -24.61 1.31
N TYR A 104 2.46 -24.10 2.42
CA TYR A 104 1.73 -23.09 3.21
C TYR A 104 1.67 -21.74 2.48
N PHE A 105 2.77 -21.30 1.85
CA PHE A 105 2.75 -20.14 0.97
C PHE A 105 1.73 -20.31 -0.14
N TRP A 106 1.74 -21.47 -0.80
CA TRP A 106 0.83 -21.77 -1.89
C TRP A 106 -0.64 -21.76 -1.45
N ALA A 107 -0.94 -22.31 -0.29
CA ALA A 107 -2.29 -22.30 0.29
C ALA A 107 -2.80 -20.87 0.54
N GLN A 108 -1.91 -19.92 0.87
CA GLN A 108 -2.25 -18.52 1.17
C GLN A 108 -2.16 -17.58 -0.04
N ARG A 109 -1.89 -18.07 -1.25
CA ARG A 109 -1.66 -17.23 -2.45
C ARG A 109 -2.81 -16.31 -2.82
N GLY A 110 -4.04 -16.65 -2.47
CA GLY A 110 -5.23 -15.84 -2.70
C GLY A 110 -5.58 -14.87 -1.56
N ALA A 111 -4.96 -15.02 -0.39
CA ALA A 111 -5.30 -14.26 0.80
C ALA A 111 -4.69 -12.85 0.80
N ALA A 112 -3.51 -12.69 0.17
CA ALA A 112 -2.79 -11.41 0.11
C ALA A 112 -1.91 -11.34 -1.15
N ALA A 113 -1.54 -10.13 -1.54
CA ALA A 113 -0.63 -9.91 -2.67
C ALA A 113 0.83 -10.28 -2.34
N ILE A 114 1.21 -10.16 -1.07
CA ILE A 114 2.49 -10.64 -0.55
C ILE A 114 2.22 -11.52 0.68
N VAL A 115 2.79 -12.73 0.70
CA VAL A 115 2.86 -13.57 1.90
C VAL A 115 4.31 -13.66 2.33
N ILE A 116 4.58 -13.41 3.61
CA ILE A 116 5.93 -13.34 4.19
C ILE A 116 6.13 -14.49 5.18
N GLY A 117 7.23 -15.24 5.06
CA GLY A 117 7.70 -16.11 6.13
C GLY A 117 8.31 -15.25 7.24
N SER A 118 7.60 -15.08 8.34
CA SER A 118 7.95 -14.16 9.41
C SER A 118 8.58 -14.87 10.61
N ARG A 119 9.69 -14.32 11.09
CA ARG A 119 10.42 -14.79 12.27
C ARG A 119 9.90 -14.15 13.56
N TYR A 120 9.10 -13.09 13.46
CA TYR A 120 8.80 -12.18 14.57
C TYR A 120 7.32 -12.09 14.94
N ILE A 121 6.47 -12.94 14.36
CA ILE A 121 5.10 -13.17 14.81
C ILE A 121 5.02 -14.37 15.76
N PRO A 122 3.90 -14.58 16.49
CA PRO A 122 3.70 -15.80 17.29
C PRO A 122 4.01 -17.06 16.48
N GLN A 123 4.69 -18.04 17.09
CA GLN A 123 5.19 -19.27 16.48
C GLN A 123 6.33 -19.09 15.46
N GLY A 124 6.71 -17.87 15.11
CA GLY A 124 7.93 -17.60 14.35
C GLY A 124 9.17 -17.77 15.24
N HIS A 125 10.25 -18.31 14.68
CA HIS A 125 11.48 -18.54 15.41
C HIS A 125 12.70 -18.22 14.56
N THR A 126 13.82 -17.89 15.24
CA THR A 126 15.11 -17.66 14.58
C THR A 126 16.27 -18.15 15.41
N GLN A 127 17.18 -18.90 14.79
CA GLN A 127 18.43 -19.38 15.37
C GLN A 127 19.60 -18.42 15.08
N MET A 128 19.34 -17.22 14.56
CA MET A 128 20.40 -16.24 14.33
C MET A 128 21.21 -15.93 15.59
N PRO A 129 22.51 -15.64 15.47
CA PRO A 129 23.33 -15.08 16.57
C PRO A 129 22.60 -13.88 17.18
N TRP A 130 22.71 -13.74 18.52
CA TRP A 130 21.92 -12.75 19.27
C TRP A 130 22.07 -11.31 18.74
N TRP A 131 23.28 -10.89 18.36
CA TRP A 131 23.55 -9.55 17.85
C TRP A 131 22.87 -9.31 16.48
N ARG A 132 22.87 -10.29 15.56
CA ARG A 132 22.13 -10.19 14.28
C ARG A 132 20.62 -10.11 14.51
N ARG A 133 20.13 -10.87 15.49
CA ARG A 133 18.72 -10.83 15.87
C ARG A 133 18.33 -9.47 16.42
N VAL A 134 19.21 -8.84 17.26
CA VAL A 134 18.99 -7.48 17.76
C VAL A 134 18.99 -6.48 16.62
N CYS A 135 19.99 -6.48 15.74
CA CYS A 135 20.05 -5.59 14.57
C CYS A 135 18.82 -5.72 13.68
N SER A 136 18.41 -6.95 13.36
CA SER A 136 17.24 -7.22 12.53
C SER A 136 15.94 -6.74 13.21
N ARG A 137 15.76 -7.02 14.50
CA ARG A 137 14.58 -6.53 15.23
C ARG A 137 14.54 -5.01 15.35
N SER A 138 15.69 -4.37 15.58
CA SER A 138 15.79 -2.91 15.64
C SER A 138 15.45 -2.28 14.30
N LEU A 139 15.98 -2.80 13.18
CA LEU A 139 15.66 -2.33 11.84
C LEU A 139 14.15 -2.45 11.55
N ASN A 140 13.60 -3.64 11.77
CA ASN A 140 12.16 -3.88 11.58
C ASN A 140 11.31 -2.98 12.50
N GLY A 141 11.74 -2.81 13.76
CA GLY A 141 11.08 -1.95 14.74
C GLY A 141 11.06 -0.48 14.34
N VAL A 142 12.17 0.05 13.82
CA VAL A 142 12.25 1.43 13.32
C VAL A 142 11.30 1.62 12.14
N PHE A 143 11.42 0.79 11.10
CA PHE A 143 10.52 0.91 9.94
C PHE A 143 9.04 0.76 10.34
N ARG A 144 8.72 -0.26 11.14
CA ARG A 144 7.36 -0.51 11.59
C ARG A 144 6.77 0.67 12.37
N THR A 145 7.52 1.17 13.36
CA THR A 145 7.02 2.21 14.28
C THR A 145 6.96 3.57 13.62
N MET A 146 8.01 3.93 12.88
CA MET A 146 8.09 5.24 12.24
C MET A 146 7.16 5.36 11.04
N LEU A 147 7.01 4.30 10.26
CA LEU A 147 6.15 4.29 9.07
C LEU A 147 4.73 3.78 9.34
N ASP A 148 4.42 3.45 10.61
CA ASP A 148 3.12 2.93 11.04
C ASP A 148 2.65 1.74 10.18
N LEU A 149 3.47 0.66 10.19
CA LEU A 149 3.23 -0.54 9.39
C LEU A 149 2.66 -1.67 10.25
N PRO A 150 1.69 -2.45 9.75
CA PRO A 150 1.04 -3.51 10.53
C PRO A 150 1.83 -4.82 10.60
N PHE A 151 2.93 -4.99 9.85
CA PHE A 151 3.71 -6.24 9.78
C PHE A 151 5.00 -6.15 10.59
N HIS A 152 5.55 -7.33 10.96
CA HIS A 152 6.65 -7.47 11.91
C HIS A 152 7.98 -7.78 11.25
N ASP A 153 7.99 -8.52 10.13
CA ASP A 153 9.22 -8.95 9.46
C ASP A 153 9.34 -8.38 8.05
N LEU A 154 9.89 -7.16 7.97
CA LEU A 154 10.13 -6.48 6.69
C LEU A 154 11.41 -6.97 6.00
N SER A 155 12.27 -7.70 6.72
CA SER A 155 13.60 -8.10 6.27
C SER A 155 13.72 -9.58 5.85
N SER A 156 12.63 -10.34 5.95
CA SER A 156 12.59 -11.70 5.42
C SER A 156 12.54 -11.70 3.90
N SER A 157 13.39 -12.50 3.27
CA SER A 157 13.44 -12.74 1.82
C SER A 157 12.58 -13.92 1.36
N TYR A 158 12.09 -14.74 2.29
CA TYR A 158 11.18 -15.83 1.96
C TYR A 158 9.77 -15.32 1.81
N ARG A 159 9.35 -15.11 0.57
CA ARG A 159 8.06 -14.50 0.25
C ARG A 159 7.40 -15.12 -0.96
N LEU A 160 6.07 -15.15 -0.94
CA LEU A 160 5.26 -15.31 -2.15
C LEU A 160 4.75 -13.93 -2.58
N TYR A 161 4.78 -13.68 -3.88
CA TYR A 161 4.25 -12.47 -4.51
C TYR A 161 3.22 -12.84 -5.58
N GLN A 162 2.13 -12.11 -5.63
CA GLN A 162 1.31 -12.03 -6.83
C GLN A 162 2.01 -11.15 -7.85
N ARG A 163 2.29 -11.67 -9.05
CA ARG A 163 2.97 -10.90 -10.12
C ARG A 163 2.25 -9.59 -10.43
N ALA A 164 0.92 -9.59 -10.46
CA ALA A 164 0.12 -8.40 -10.75
C ALA A 164 0.37 -7.23 -9.76
N ALA A 165 0.83 -7.53 -8.54
CA ALA A 165 1.20 -6.52 -7.56
C ALA A 165 2.69 -6.16 -7.59
N LEU A 166 3.57 -7.10 -7.97
CA LEU A 166 5.02 -6.90 -8.00
C LEU A 166 5.52 -6.25 -9.30
N ALA A 167 5.04 -6.72 -10.45
CA ALA A 167 5.55 -6.27 -11.76
C ALA A 167 5.44 -4.75 -11.99
N PRO A 168 4.36 -4.05 -11.57
CA PRO A 168 4.28 -2.59 -11.71
C PRO A 168 5.32 -1.81 -10.88
N LEU A 169 5.98 -2.46 -9.92
CA LEU A 169 7.01 -1.85 -9.07
C LEU A 169 8.43 -2.04 -9.62
N ALA A 170 8.60 -2.91 -10.61
CA ALA A 170 9.87 -3.17 -11.26
C ALA A 170 10.22 -2.07 -12.30
N PRO A 171 11.53 -1.75 -12.50
CA PRO A 171 12.64 -2.27 -11.74
C PRO A 171 12.72 -1.67 -10.32
N VAL A 172 12.96 -2.54 -9.35
CA VAL A 172 13.19 -2.10 -7.97
C VAL A 172 14.65 -1.68 -7.78
N THR A 173 14.91 -0.88 -6.75
CA THR A 173 16.27 -0.43 -6.41
C THR A 173 17.16 -1.63 -6.13
N ALA A 174 18.40 -1.61 -6.58
CA ALA A 174 19.38 -2.63 -6.25
C ALA A 174 19.67 -2.66 -4.74
N GLY A 175 20.14 -3.81 -4.24
CA GLY A 175 20.49 -3.99 -2.83
C GLY A 175 19.39 -4.65 -2.00
N ASP A 176 19.70 -4.88 -0.73
CA ASP A 176 18.81 -5.63 0.18
C ASP A 176 17.66 -4.78 0.72
N ALA A 177 17.80 -3.46 0.71
CA ALA A 177 16.73 -2.53 1.09
C ALA A 177 15.50 -2.61 0.15
N ALA A 178 15.64 -3.25 -1.02
CA ALA A 178 14.52 -3.58 -1.91
C ALA A 178 13.41 -4.40 -1.24
N LEU A 179 13.76 -5.22 -0.24
CA LEU A 179 12.77 -5.98 0.54
C LEU A 179 11.74 -5.07 1.21
N GLN A 180 12.22 -4.00 1.87
CA GLN A 180 11.38 -3.01 2.54
C GLN A 180 10.66 -2.14 1.51
N GLU A 181 11.38 -1.69 0.47
CA GLU A 181 10.81 -0.84 -0.57
C GLU A 181 9.61 -1.49 -1.24
N VAL A 182 9.76 -2.73 -1.74
CA VAL A 182 8.68 -3.46 -2.42
C VAL A 182 7.51 -3.70 -1.49
N LEU A 183 7.77 -4.13 -0.27
CA LEU A 183 6.72 -4.40 0.71
C LEU A 183 5.89 -3.15 1.01
N ILE A 184 6.57 -2.04 1.30
CA ILE A 184 5.91 -0.78 1.66
C ILE A 184 5.16 -0.20 0.46
N LYS A 185 5.76 -0.21 -0.74
CA LYS A 185 5.09 0.25 -1.98
C LYS A 185 3.84 -0.57 -2.27
N THR A 186 3.92 -1.91 -2.19
CA THR A 186 2.77 -2.79 -2.40
C THR A 186 1.64 -2.47 -1.40
N PHE A 187 1.98 -2.27 -0.14
CA PHE A 187 1.02 -1.87 0.88
C PHE A 187 0.41 -0.48 0.61
N CYS A 188 1.22 0.51 0.21
CA CYS A 188 0.74 1.84 -0.17
C CYS A 188 -0.17 1.81 -1.42
N GLN A 189 -0.05 0.79 -2.26
CA GLN A 189 -0.96 0.54 -3.38
C GLN A 189 -2.28 -0.17 -2.97
N GLY A 190 -2.50 -0.34 -1.67
CA GLY A 190 -3.72 -0.93 -1.12
C GLY A 190 -3.79 -2.44 -1.18
N HIS A 191 -2.70 -3.10 -1.51
CA HIS A 191 -2.63 -4.56 -1.52
C HIS A 191 -2.44 -5.13 -0.11
N GLY A 192 -3.07 -6.27 0.14
CA GLY A 192 -2.90 -7.02 1.39
C GLY A 192 -1.52 -7.64 1.52
N VAL A 193 -1.02 -7.69 2.76
CA VAL A 193 0.20 -8.41 3.15
C VAL A 193 -0.16 -9.35 4.29
N LEU A 194 0.29 -10.59 4.21
CA LEU A 194 0.07 -11.62 5.22
C LEU A 194 1.41 -12.14 5.72
N GLU A 195 1.53 -12.34 7.02
CA GLU A 195 2.68 -13.01 7.63
C GLU A 195 2.29 -14.42 8.07
N ILE A 196 3.11 -15.42 7.72
CA ILE A 196 3.00 -16.79 8.23
C ILE A 196 4.24 -17.10 9.09
N PRO A 197 4.11 -17.89 10.17
CA PRO A 197 5.24 -18.18 11.03
C PRO A 197 6.32 -19.00 10.31
N MET A 198 7.57 -18.63 10.48
CA MET A 198 8.72 -19.30 9.91
C MET A 198 9.77 -19.61 10.97
N HIS A 199 10.36 -20.79 10.88
CA HIS A 199 11.54 -21.17 11.65
C HIS A 199 12.79 -20.94 10.79
N TYR A 200 13.51 -19.87 11.07
CA TYR A 200 14.76 -19.53 10.40
C TYR A 200 15.90 -20.34 11.01
N VAL A 201 16.55 -21.17 10.23
CA VAL A 201 17.66 -22.01 10.67
C VAL A 201 18.98 -21.28 10.47
N ALA A 202 19.85 -21.26 11.49
CA ALA A 202 21.19 -20.71 11.33
C ALA A 202 22.08 -21.75 10.63
N VAL A 203 22.66 -21.36 9.50
CA VAL A 203 23.69 -22.16 8.83
C VAL A 203 25.05 -21.55 9.12
N ALA A 204 26.05 -22.39 9.34
CA ALA A 204 27.42 -21.97 9.71
C ALA A 204 28.20 -21.27 8.59
N SER A 205 27.57 -20.94 7.46
CA SER A 205 28.20 -20.36 6.28
C SER A 205 28.25 -18.82 6.36
N GLY A 206 29.46 -18.30 6.31
CA GLY A 206 29.88 -16.99 5.79
C GLY A 206 29.00 -15.78 6.16
N GLY A 207 29.00 -15.37 7.43
CA GLY A 207 28.35 -14.13 7.81
C GLY A 207 29.03 -12.92 7.18
N ARG A 208 28.22 -11.94 6.72
CA ARG A 208 28.74 -10.63 6.30
C ARG A 208 29.68 -10.06 7.34
N SER A 209 30.87 -9.60 6.90
CA SER A 209 31.86 -8.95 7.75
C SER A 209 31.28 -7.65 8.34
N PHE A 210 31.78 -7.25 9.50
CA PHE A 210 31.43 -5.96 10.13
C PHE A 210 31.66 -4.76 9.20
N GLY A 211 32.66 -4.83 8.31
CA GLY A 211 32.98 -3.80 7.34
C GLY A 211 31.88 -3.56 6.29
N THR A 212 30.97 -4.51 6.08
CA THR A 212 29.84 -4.35 5.14
C THR A 212 28.60 -3.71 5.79
N LEU A 213 28.61 -3.47 7.10
CA LEU A 213 27.46 -2.93 7.82
C LEU A 213 27.22 -1.44 7.55
N LEU A 214 28.29 -0.65 7.33
CA LEU A 214 28.14 0.79 7.10
C LEU A 214 27.49 1.11 5.74
N PRO A 215 27.96 0.57 4.60
CA PRO A 215 27.30 0.75 3.32
C PRO A 215 25.83 0.27 3.36
N LEU A 216 25.60 -0.89 3.96
CA LEU A 216 24.25 -1.44 4.13
C LEU A 216 23.35 -0.50 4.94
N GLY A 217 23.87 0.12 6.00
CA GLY A 217 23.16 1.09 6.82
C GLY A 217 22.73 2.33 6.03
N LEU A 218 23.59 2.82 5.12
CA LEU A 218 23.29 3.95 4.25
C LEU A 218 22.19 3.60 3.24
N ASP A 219 22.19 2.40 2.65
CA ASP A 219 21.15 1.92 1.76
C ASP A 219 19.79 1.85 2.47
N TYR A 220 19.76 1.33 3.71
CA TYR A 220 18.53 1.31 4.50
C TYR A 220 18.05 2.71 4.89
N LEU A 221 18.95 3.64 5.17
CA LEU A 221 18.59 5.03 5.48
C LEU A 221 17.99 5.73 4.25
N ALA A 222 18.58 5.54 3.08
CA ALA A 222 18.07 6.07 1.82
C ALA A 222 16.67 5.50 1.50
N ALA A 223 16.50 4.17 1.63
CA ALA A 223 15.21 3.52 1.46
C ALA A 223 14.18 4.01 2.49
N PHE A 224 14.57 4.16 3.76
CA PHE A 224 13.71 4.70 4.80
C PHE A 224 13.22 6.10 4.45
N ARG A 225 14.12 7.02 4.05
CA ARG A 225 13.74 8.38 3.66
C ARG A 225 12.74 8.38 2.50
N LYS A 226 12.99 7.58 1.47
CA LYS A 226 12.08 7.43 0.32
C LYS A 226 10.71 6.91 0.75
N MET A 227 10.69 5.89 1.60
CA MET A 227 9.44 5.31 2.10
C MET A 227 8.71 6.23 3.09
N TRP A 228 9.45 7.03 3.86
CA TRP A 228 8.85 8.06 4.72
C TRP A 228 8.05 9.08 3.92
N VAL A 229 8.62 9.59 2.81
CA VAL A 229 7.90 10.51 1.92
C VAL A 229 6.63 9.86 1.38
N LEU A 230 6.73 8.67 0.79
CA LEU A 230 5.58 7.94 0.24
C LEU A 230 4.50 7.68 1.30
N ARG A 231 4.89 7.22 2.48
CA ARG A 231 3.93 6.89 3.55
C ARG A 231 3.21 8.12 4.10
N ASN A 232 3.86 9.27 4.05
CA ASN A 232 3.29 10.53 4.54
C ASN A 232 2.63 11.39 3.46
N SER A 233 2.54 10.90 2.23
CA SER A 233 1.77 11.54 1.17
C SER A 233 0.35 10.96 1.10
N VAL A 234 -0.57 11.68 0.46
CA VAL A 234 -1.94 11.23 0.13
C VAL A 234 -1.94 10.04 -0.81
N GLU A 235 -0.81 9.76 -1.43
CA GLU A 235 -0.62 8.59 -2.29
C GLU A 235 -0.65 7.26 -1.52
N SER A 236 -0.38 7.26 -0.21
CA SER A 236 -0.54 6.07 0.62
C SER A 236 -2.02 5.71 0.74
N SER A 237 -2.35 4.46 0.43
CA SER A 237 -3.74 3.96 0.40
C SER A 237 -4.50 4.15 1.73
N ASP A 238 -3.79 4.11 2.85
CA ASP A 238 -4.33 4.18 4.20
C ASP A 238 -4.15 5.56 4.86
N TYR A 239 -3.79 6.60 4.08
CA TYR A 239 -3.43 7.93 4.61
C TYR A 239 -4.50 8.50 5.57
N ASP A 240 -5.76 8.55 5.14
CA ASP A 240 -6.83 9.16 5.94
C ASP A 240 -7.13 8.33 7.20
N THR A 241 -7.09 6.99 7.07
CA THR A 241 -7.21 6.07 8.22
C THR A 241 -6.11 6.32 9.25
N ARG A 242 -4.85 6.43 8.82
CA ARG A 242 -3.73 6.73 9.74
C ARG A 242 -3.85 8.13 10.35
N ALA A 243 -4.25 9.10 9.56
CA ALA A 243 -4.44 10.46 10.05
C ALA A 243 -5.52 10.53 11.15
N PHE A 244 -6.60 9.75 11.00
CA PHE A 244 -7.66 9.64 12.02
C PHE A 244 -7.17 9.03 13.34
N TYR A 245 -6.25 8.06 13.29
CA TYR A 245 -5.64 7.42 14.47
C TYR A 245 -4.27 8.00 14.83
N SER A 246 -3.90 9.14 14.25
CA SER A 246 -2.56 9.73 14.39
C SER A 246 -2.14 9.88 15.85
N ARG A 247 -0.84 9.64 16.10
CA ARG A 247 -0.18 9.94 17.38
C ARG A 247 -0.01 11.44 17.60
N ILE A 248 -0.04 12.25 16.54
CA ILE A 248 0.02 13.71 16.60
C ILE A 248 -1.36 14.22 17.06
N PRO A 249 -1.49 14.84 18.25
CA PRO A 249 -2.79 15.20 18.82
C PRO A 249 -3.59 16.14 17.93
N PHE A 250 -2.94 17.13 17.32
CA PHE A 250 -3.58 18.11 16.44
C PHE A 250 -4.15 17.46 15.17
N GLN A 251 -3.37 16.61 14.48
CA GLN A 251 -3.85 15.88 13.30
C GLN A 251 -5.02 14.96 13.64
N ARG A 252 -4.91 14.24 14.77
CA ARG A 252 -5.99 13.38 15.26
C ARG A 252 -7.26 14.16 15.58
N TYR A 253 -7.15 15.31 16.26
CA TYR A 253 -8.27 16.20 16.56
C TYR A 253 -8.96 16.65 15.26
N TRP A 254 -8.18 17.15 14.29
CA TRP A 254 -8.68 17.63 13.00
C TRP A 254 -9.51 16.59 12.26
N GLN A 255 -8.96 15.40 12.09
CA GLN A 255 -9.62 14.31 11.39
C GLN A 255 -10.89 13.81 12.13
N ARG A 256 -10.83 13.74 13.45
CA ARG A 256 -11.99 13.34 14.25
C ARG A 256 -13.09 14.40 14.27
N ARG A 257 -12.74 15.67 14.27
CA ARG A 257 -13.72 16.76 14.18
C ARG A 257 -14.42 16.73 12.83
N ARG A 258 -13.66 16.61 11.72
CA ARG A 258 -14.24 16.39 10.38
C ARG A 258 -15.20 15.21 10.36
N TYR A 259 -14.78 14.06 10.86
CA TYR A 259 -15.63 12.88 10.95
C TYR A 259 -16.93 13.15 11.72
N THR A 260 -16.85 13.85 12.85
CA THR A 260 -18.03 14.17 13.68
C THR A 260 -19.01 15.07 12.93
N ILE A 261 -18.53 16.11 12.24
CA ILE A 261 -19.36 17.02 11.46
C ILE A 261 -20.03 16.28 10.31
N LEU A 262 -19.24 15.57 9.49
CA LEU A 262 -19.77 14.82 8.35
C LEU A 262 -20.77 13.74 8.79
N SER A 263 -20.47 13.00 9.86
CA SER A 263 -21.40 12.02 10.44
C SER A 263 -22.70 12.64 10.91
N GLY A 264 -22.64 13.83 11.50
CA GLY A 264 -23.83 14.58 11.92
C GLY A 264 -24.69 15.03 10.73
N TYR A 265 -24.04 15.43 9.63
CA TYR A 265 -24.75 15.85 8.43
C TYR A 265 -25.38 14.68 7.66
N ILE A 266 -24.79 13.49 7.73
CA ILE A 266 -25.38 12.26 7.18
C ILE A 266 -26.68 11.92 7.91
N GLY A 267 -26.68 12.01 9.26
CA GLY A 267 -27.86 11.68 10.06
C GLY A 267 -28.40 10.27 9.74
N ASP A 268 -29.71 10.21 9.45
CA ASP A 268 -30.44 8.99 9.14
C ASP A 268 -30.66 8.79 7.63
N ALA A 269 -29.93 9.50 6.77
CA ALA A 269 -30.04 9.36 5.32
C ALA A 269 -29.73 7.92 4.87
N LEU A 270 -30.56 7.37 3.98
CA LEU A 270 -30.48 5.97 3.56
C LEU A 270 -29.56 5.77 2.36
N ARG A 271 -29.46 6.76 1.48
CA ARG A 271 -28.67 6.72 0.25
C ARG A 271 -27.62 7.82 0.26
N VAL A 272 -26.41 7.46 0.56
CA VAL A 272 -25.30 8.41 0.71
C VAL A 272 -24.16 8.05 -0.23
N LEU A 273 -23.67 9.03 -0.99
CA LEU A 273 -22.45 8.93 -1.78
C LEU A 273 -21.34 9.71 -1.09
N ASP A 274 -20.18 9.10 -0.91
CA ASP A 274 -18.93 9.78 -0.56
C ASP A 274 -18.02 9.83 -1.80
N ALA A 275 -18.06 10.96 -2.51
CA ALA A 275 -17.32 11.19 -3.76
C ALA A 275 -15.92 11.72 -3.46
N GLY A 276 -14.91 10.89 -3.65
CA GLY A 276 -13.54 11.08 -3.21
C GLY A 276 -13.34 10.58 -1.77
N CYS A 277 -13.85 9.38 -1.48
CA CYS A 277 -13.92 8.84 -0.13
C CYS A 277 -12.54 8.55 0.51
N GLY A 278 -11.48 8.47 -0.28
CA GLY A 278 -10.16 8.14 0.25
C GLY A 278 -10.17 6.84 1.07
N SER A 279 -9.52 6.89 2.23
CA SER A 279 -9.56 5.83 3.24
C SER A 279 -10.32 6.27 4.51
N THR A 280 -11.46 6.92 4.31
CA THR A 280 -12.29 7.51 5.37
C THR A 280 -12.84 6.50 6.36
N GLN A 281 -13.07 6.94 7.62
CA GLN A 281 -13.74 6.14 8.64
C GLN A 281 -15.28 6.18 8.53
N LEU A 282 -15.84 7.05 7.69
CA LEU A 282 -17.29 7.13 7.49
C LEU A 282 -17.89 5.81 6.99
N LEU A 283 -17.20 5.15 6.05
CA LEU A 283 -17.60 3.84 5.52
C LEU A 283 -17.62 2.71 6.58
N ASN A 284 -16.98 2.90 7.73
CA ASN A 284 -17.02 1.94 8.83
C ASN A 284 -18.29 2.07 9.67
N ARG A 285 -18.86 3.29 9.72
CA ARG A 285 -20.02 3.60 10.56
C ARG A 285 -21.34 3.32 9.86
N CYS A 286 -21.41 3.62 8.58
CA CYS A 286 -22.65 3.65 7.83
C CYS A 286 -22.55 2.71 6.62
N PRO A 287 -23.06 1.47 6.68
CA PRO A 287 -22.99 0.50 5.59
C PRO A 287 -23.75 0.93 4.34
N GLN A 288 -24.69 1.88 4.46
CA GLN A 288 -25.44 2.46 3.34
C GLN A 288 -24.61 3.47 2.51
N ILE A 289 -23.41 3.86 2.95
CA ILE A 289 -22.56 4.77 2.18
C ILE A 289 -21.92 4.02 1.01
N VAL A 290 -22.10 4.54 -0.19
CA VAL A 290 -21.34 4.18 -1.36
C VAL A 290 -20.08 5.05 -1.39
N GLY A 291 -18.91 4.45 -1.22
CA GLY A 291 -17.63 5.14 -1.37
C GLY A 291 -17.16 5.12 -2.82
N MET A 292 -16.82 6.27 -3.38
CA MET A 292 -16.19 6.36 -4.69
C MET A 292 -14.85 7.10 -4.58
N ASP A 293 -13.83 6.57 -5.25
CA ASP A 293 -12.53 7.25 -5.35
C ASP A 293 -11.89 7.00 -6.72
N PHE A 294 -11.19 8.01 -7.25
CA PHE A 294 -10.41 7.88 -8.47
C PHE A 294 -9.17 6.98 -8.27
N GLY A 295 -8.57 7.05 -7.10
CA GLY A 295 -7.40 6.27 -6.73
C GLY A 295 -7.75 4.81 -6.44
N LEU A 296 -7.54 3.91 -7.40
CA LEU A 296 -7.79 2.47 -7.23
C LEU A 296 -7.10 1.88 -5.98
N ARG A 297 -5.97 2.44 -5.56
CA ARG A 297 -5.26 2.07 -4.31
C ARG A 297 -6.11 2.28 -3.06
N LYS A 298 -6.88 3.36 -2.99
CA LYS A 298 -7.80 3.68 -1.90
C LYS A 298 -8.96 2.69 -1.87
N VAL A 299 -9.56 2.45 -3.04
CA VAL A 299 -10.65 1.47 -3.21
C VAL A 299 -10.22 0.06 -2.79
N ARG A 300 -9.01 -0.38 -3.20
CA ARG A 300 -8.46 -1.68 -2.77
C ARG A 300 -8.28 -1.76 -1.26
N PHE A 301 -7.66 -0.76 -0.66
CA PHE A 301 -7.43 -0.71 0.79
C PHE A 301 -8.73 -0.77 1.58
N MET A 302 -9.75 -0.05 1.10
CA MET A 302 -11.05 0.02 1.76
C MET A 302 -11.94 -1.20 1.54
N ARG A 303 -11.59 -2.11 0.61
CA ARG A 303 -12.41 -3.28 0.29
C ARG A 303 -12.58 -4.19 1.50
N ARG A 304 -13.84 -4.39 1.90
CA ARG A 304 -14.27 -5.30 2.97
C ARG A 304 -15.63 -5.91 2.56
N PRO A 305 -16.00 -7.11 3.05
CA PRO A 305 -17.36 -7.63 2.86
C PRO A 305 -18.41 -6.60 3.30
N GLY A 306 -19.46 -6.44 2.50
CA GLY A 306 -20.57 -5.52 2.77
C GLY A 306 -20.32 -4.05 2.45
N ARG A 307 -19.11 -3.63 2.08
CA ARG A 307 -18.86 -2.25 1.62
C ARG A 307 -19.15 -2.08 0.14
N GLN A 308 -19.84 -0.99 -0.17
CA GLN A 308 -20.12 -0.56 -1.56
C GLN A 308 -19.02 0.42 -1.99
N LEU A 309 -18.18 0.00 -2.92
CA LEU A 309 -17.04 0.78 -3.39
C LEU A 309 -17.00 0.83 -4.91
N VAL A 310 -16.77 2.02 -5.45
CA VAL A 310 -16.67 2.27 -6.90
C VAL A 310 -15.36 2.99 -7.19
N ASN A 311 -14.63 2.56 -8.21
CA ASN A 311 -13.53 3.33 -8.77
C ASN A 311 -14.08 4.22 -9.90
N GLY A 312 -14.00 5.53 -9.74
CA GLY A 312 -14.61 6.48 -10.67
C GLY A 312 -14.07 7.90 -10.54
N SER A 313 -14.45 8.77 -11.46
CA SER A 313 -14.05 10.17 -11.52
C SER A 313 -15.18 11.10 -11.11
N THR A 314 -14.87 12.19 -10.41
CA THR A 314 -15.80 13.26 -10.08
C THR A 314 -16.21 14.09 -11.30
N PHE A 315 -15.46 14.01 -12.40
CA PHE A 315 -15.83 14.65 -13.68
C PHE A 315 -16.94 13.90 -14.44
N ALA A 316 -17.18 12.63 -14.10
CA ALA A 316 -18.23 11.80 -14.69
C ALA A 316 -18.61 10.72 -13.66
N LEU A 317 -19.56 11.04 -12.79
CA LEU A 317 -20.00 10.13 -11.74
C LEU A 317 -20.77 8.94 -12.36
N PRO A 318 -20.37 7.69 -12.10
CA PRO A 318 -20.98 6.50 -12.68
C PRO A 318 -22.33 6.13 -12.00
N PHE A 319 -23.11 7.14 -11.67
CA PHE A 319 -24.39 6.99 -11.00
C PHE A 319 -25.50 7.68 -11.79
N LYS A 320 -26.73 7.19 -11.63
CA LYS A 320 -27.92 7.84 -12.19
C LYS A 320 -28.16 9.18 -11.53
N SER A 321 -28.83 10.08 -12.23
CA SER A 321 -29.34 11.30 -11.63
C SER A 321 -30.28 10.98 -10.48
N GLU A 322 -30.30 11.82 -9.46
CA GLU A 322 -31.19 11.71 -8.30
C GLU A 322 -31.15 10.35 -7.59
N ALA A 323 -29.94 9.80 -7.45
CA ALA A 323 -29.74 8.50 -6.82
C ALA A 323 -29.55 8.58 -5.29
N PHE A 324 -29.12 9.73 -4.76
CA PHE A 324 -28.68 9.88 -3.39
C PHE A 324 -29.42 10.99 -2.63
N ASP A 325 -29.70 10.73 -1.36
CA ASP A 325 -30.29 11.72 -0.45
C ASP A 325 -29.22 12.74 -0.01
N ILE A 326 -27.96 12.26 0.13
CA ILE A 326 -26.79 13.07 0.44
C ILE A 326 -25.61 12.67 -0.45
N VAL A 327 -24.95 13.67 -1.01
CA VAL A 327 -23.64 13.53 -1.67
C VAL A 327 -22.61 14.28 -0.83
N LEU A 328 -21.58 13.56 -0.39
CA LEU A 328 -20.42 14.11 0.29
C LEU A 328 -19.27 14.28 -0.71
N SER A 329 -18.51 15.37 -0.60
CA SER A 329 -17.20 15.51 -1.23
C SER A 329 -16.32 16.35 -0.30
N SER A 330 -15.36 15.71 0.36
CA SER A 330 -14.54 16.35 1.39
C SER A 330 -13.06 16.15 1.11
N GLN A 331 -12.31 17.25 1.03
CA GLN A 331 -10.88 17.27 0.69
C GLN A 331 -10.61 16.68 -0.70
N VAL A 332 -11.38 17.13 -1.68
CA VAL A 332 -11.30 16.64 -3.08
C VAL A 332 -11.14 17.79 -4.05
N ILE A 333 -12.01 18.81 -3.97
CA ILE A 333 -12.09 19.87 -4.98
C ILE A 333 -10.85 20.73 -5.06
N GLU A 334 -10.11 20.89 -3.96
CA GLU A 334 -8.84 21.61 -3.93
C GLU A 334 -7.71 20.92 -4.74
N HIS A 335 -7.84 19.61 -4.95
CA HIS A 335 -6.90 18.80 -5.76
C HIS A 335 -7.27 18.75 -7.23
N LEU A 336 -8.37 19.36 -7.62
CA LEU A 336 -8.91 19.35 -8.99
C LEU A 336 -8.85 20.74 -9.61
N PRO A 337 -8.76 20.84 -10.95
CA PRO A 337 -8.92 22.14 -11.61
C PRO A 337 -10.32 22.70 -11.33
N ASP A 338 -10.45 24.03 -11.36
CA ASP A 338 -11.71 24.69 -11.16
C ASP A 338 -12.63 24.50 -12.38
N ASP A 339 -13.30 23.33 -12.43
CA ASP A 339 -14.19 22.95 -13.52
C ASP A 339 -15.65 22.87 -13.02
N PRO A 340 -16.59 23.62 -13.64
CA PRO A 340 -18.00 23.59 -13.28
C PRO A 340 -18.66 22.19 -13.39
N VAL A 341 -18.11 21.31 -14.23
CA VAL A 341 -18.60 19.92 -14.42
C VAL A 341 -18.59 19.15 -13.11
N ILE A 342 -17.59 19.36 -12.24
CA ILE A 342 -17.49 18.67 -10.94
C ILE A 342 -18.71 18.96 -10.08
N PHE A 343 -19.10 20.24 -9.94
CA PHE A 343 -20.24 20.63 -9.13
C PHE A 343 -21.55 20.15 -9.76
N SER A 344 -21.69 20.25 -11.09
CA SER A 344 -22.89 19.79 -11.81
C SER A 344 -23.10 18.29 -11.66
N GLU A 345 -22.05 17.47 -11.72
CA GLU A 345 -22.12 16.03 -11.52
C GLU A 345 -22.51 15.65 -10.09
N LEU A 346 -21.90 16.31 -9.08
CA LEU A 346 -22.27 16.11 -7.68
C LEU A 346 -23.78 16.42 -7.47
N ILE A 347 -24.23 17.58 -7.96
CA ILE A 347 -25.63 18.02 -7.81
C ILE A 347 -26.59 17.14 -8.61
N ARG A 348 -26.21 16.68 -9.81
CA ARG A 348 -27.01 15.77 -10.63
C ARG A 348 -27.42 14.51 -9.88
N CYS A 349 -26.50 13.96 -9.08
CA CYS A 349 -26.74 12.74 -8.34
C CYS A 349 -27.65 12.91 -7.11
N ILE A 350 -27.94 14.15 -6.68
CA ILE A 350 -28.76 14.45 -5.50
C ILE A 350 -30.24 14.48 -5.89
N VAL A 351 -31.11 13.84 -5.11
CA VAL A 351 -32.57 13.92 -5.25
C VAL A 351 -33.08 15.34 -4.95
N PRO A 352 -34.21 15.78 -5.48
CA PRO A 352 -34.88 16.98 -5.01
C PRO A 352 -35.08 16.95 -3.48
N GLY A 353 -34.78 18.05 -2.81
CA GLY A 353 -34.79 18.10 -1.34
C GLY A 353 -33.60 17.42 -0.64
N GLY A 354 -32.70 16.75 -1.36
CA GLY A 354 -31.47 16.18 -0.84
C GLY A 354 -30.38 17.25 -0.60
N ALA A 355 -29.22 16.84 -0.13
CA ALA A 355 -28.15 17.78 0.23
C ALA A 355 -26.78 17.42 -0.35
N LEU A 356 -26.01 18.45 -0.73
CA LEU A 356 -24.58 18.39 -0.94
C LEU A 356 -23.86 18.76 0.37
N VAL A 357 -22.89 17.96 0.78
CA VAL A 357 -21.97 18.30 1.86
C VAL A 357 -20.57 18.41 1.26
N LEU A 358 -20.03 19.62 1.27
CA LEU A 358 -18.76 19.96 0.66
C LEU A 358 -17.78 20.39 1.73
N GLY A 359 -16.61 19.73 1.79
CA GLY A 359 -15.53 20.09 2.71
C GLY A 359 -14.24 20.36 1.96
N THR A 360 -13.58 21.49 2.28
CA THR A 360 -12.27 21.84 1.72
C THR A 360 -11.53 22.82 2.65
N VAL A 361 -10.28 23.09 2.36
CA VAL A 361 -9.49 24.09 3.06
C VAL A 361 -9.95 25.51 2.69
N ASP A 362 -9.93 26.44 3.67
CA ASP A 362 -10.33 27.84 3.45
C ASP A 362 -9.11 28.74 3.27
N TYR A 363 -8.79 29.05 2.01
CA TYR A 363 -7.71 29.97 1.68
C TYR A 363 -8.05 31.45 1.96
N GLY A 364 -9.29 31.77 2.29
CA GLY A 364 -9.68 33.09 2.78
C GLY A 364 -9.29 33.36 4.24
N SER A 365 -8.84 32.30 4.93
CA SER A 365 -8.46 32.36 6.34
C SER A 365 -6.95 32.30 6.51
N TRP A 366 -6.36 33.22 7.31
CA TRP A 366 -4.91 33.25 7.57
C TRP A 366 -4.38 32.00 8.29
N GLN A 367 -5.25 31.24 8.94
CA GLN A 367 -4.88 30.05 9.69
C GLN A 367 -4.41 28.93 8.76
N TRP A 368 -5.05 28.77 7.58
CA TRP A 368 -4.67 27.71 6.67
C TRP A 368 -3.26 27.87 6.09
N PRO A 369 -2.85 29.01 5.51
CA PRO A 369 -1.48 29.21 5.07
C PRO A 369 -0.43 28.99 6.15
N LEU A 370 -0.73 29.35 7.40
CA LEU A 370 0.16 29.07 8.53
C LEU A 370 0.31 27.57 8.79
N ILE A 371 -0.81 26.84 8.78
CA ILE A 371 -0.82 25.39 8.96
C ILE A 371 -0.05 24.72 7.82
N GLU A 372 -0.30 25.11 6.60
CA GLU A 372 0.38 24.62 5.40
C GLU A 372 1.90 24.85 5.47
N TRP A 373 2.33 26.05 5.88
CA TRP A 373 3.75 26.35 6.10
C TRP A 373 4.38 25.48 7.20
N MET A 374 3.70 25.27 8.33
CA MET A 374 4.16 24.39 9.40
C MET A 374 4.28 22.92 8.93
N TYR A 375 3.32 22.45 8.12
CA TYR A 375 3.38 21.13 7.52
C TYR A 375 4.54 21.03 6.52
N GLY A 376 4.81 22.06 5.72
CA GLY A 376 5.92 22.11 4.79
C GLY A 376 7.28 21.97 5.46
N LEU A 377 7.44 22.53 6.67
CA LEU A 377 8.66 22.33 7.47
C LEU A 377 8.85 20.89 7.94
N ALA A 378 7.77 20.22 8.31
CA ALA A 378 7.80 18.81 8.76
C ALA A 378 7.88 17.81 7.60
N LYS A 379 7.35 18.18 6.43
CA LYS A 379 7.20 17.34 5.24
C LYS A 379 7.45 18.15 3.97
N PRO A 380 8.72 18.33 3.55
CA PRO A 380 9.10 19.23 2.45
C PRO A 380 8.46 18.95 1.08
N THR A 381 7.77 17.83 0.90
CA THR A 381 7.13 17.38 -0.36
C THR A 381 5.63 17.12 -0.19
N GLY A 382 5.03 17.63 0.90
CA GLY A 382 3.64 17.36 1.25
C GLY A 382 2.64 18.28 0.54
N TYR A 383 1.78 18.92 1.29
CA TYR A 383 0.56 19.60 0.85
C TYR A 383 0.70 20.78 -0.13
N ALA A 384 1.81 21.52 -0.10
CA ALA A 384 1.93 22.79 -0.84
C ALA A 384 1.89 22.67 -2.37
N GLN A 385 2.11 21.46 -2.92
CA GLN A 385 2.07 21.19 -4.36
C GLN A 385 0.83 20.39 -4.80
N GLU A 386 0.00 19.96 -3.85
CA GLU A 386 -1.16 19.11 -4.11
C GLU A 386 -2.47 19.88 -4.26
N HIS A 387 -2.55 21.12 -3.75
CA HIS A 387 -3.74 21.99 -3.92
C HIS A 387 -3.58 22.84 -5.19
N ILE A 388 -4.39 22.49 -6.19
CA ILE A 388 -4.40 23.17 -7.49
C ILE A 388 -5.35 24.36 -7.45
N THR A 389 -6.50 24.23 -6.77
CA THR A 389 -7.52 25.27 -6.67
C THR A 389 -7.67 25.76 -5.24
N HIS A 390 -7.67 27.08 -5.08
CA HIS A 390 -7.74 27.75 -3.79
C HIS A 390 -9.14 28.31 -3.56
N TYR A 391 -9.95 27.60 -2.83
CA TYR A 391 -11.31 28.06 -2.48
C TYR A 391 -11.34 28.91 -1.23
N THR A 392 -12.28 29.85 -1.20
CA THR A 392 -12.65 30.59 0.02
C THR A 392 -14.11 30.34 0.33
N THR A 393 -14.51 30.57 1.57
CA THR A 393 -15.92 30.47 1.98
C THR A 393 -16.85 31.26 1.05
N ALA A 394 -16.47 32.53 0.74
CA ALA A 394 -17.27 33.42 -0.11
C ALA A 394 -17.46 32.86 -1.52
N ILE A 395 -16.38 32.42 -2.16
CA ILE A 395 -16.43 31.81 -3.51
C ILE A 395 -17.34 30.57 -3.53
N LEU A 396 -17.21 29.68 -2.53
CA LEU A 396 -18.03 28.48 -2.48
C LEU A 396 -19.51 28.76 -2.23
N VAL A 397 -19.83 29.68 -1.32
CA VAL A 397 -21.21 30.08 -1.03
C VAL A 397 -21.85 30.70 -2.27
N GLU A 398 -21.16 31.62 -2.96
CA GLU A 398 -21.63 32.22 -4.21
C GLU A 398 -21.87 31.17 -5.28
N ARG A 399 -20.90 30.28 -5.50
CA ARG A 399 -21.01 29.20 -6.50
C ARG A 399 -22.17 28.26 -6.23
N LEU A 400 -22.28 27.76 -4.99
CA LEU A 400 -23.36 26.84 -4.64
C LEU A 400 -24.74 27.50 -4.76
N THR A 401 -24.84 28.77 -4.40
CA THR A 401 -26.09 29.54 -4.53
C THR A 401 -26.45 29.78 -6.01
N SER A 402 -25.46 30.13 -6.84
CA SER A 402 -25.68 30.30 -8.29
C SER A 402 -26.10 29.01 -9.01
N LEU A 403 -25.75 27.84 -8.47
CA LEU A 403 -26.17 26.51 -8.93
C LEU A 403 -27.52 26.06 -8.35
N GLY A 404 -28.27 26.96 -7.69
CA GLY A 404 -29.62 26.67 -7.17
C GLY A 404 -29.66 25.91 -5.86
N LEU A 405 -28.58 25.89 -5.10
CA LEU A 405 -28.53 25.26 -3.78
C LEU A 405 -28.78 26.32 -2.68
N LYS A 406 -29.52 25.92 -1.66
CA LYS A 406 -29.72 26.74 -0.44
C LYS A 406 -28.69 26.32 0.62
N ILE A 407 -27.86 27.23 1.05
CA ILE A 407 -26.93 27.00 2.16
C ILE A 407 -27.72 26.80 3.45
N GLU A 408 -27.53 25.66 4.12
CA GLU A 408 -28.18 25.34 5.40
C GLU A 408 -27.26 25.56 6.57
N GLN A 409 -26.01 25.09 6.46
CA GLN A 409 -25.06 25.12 7.56
C GLN A 409 -23.63 25.31 7.02
N ILE A 410 -22.82 26.04 7.76
CA ILE A 410 -21.40 26.21 7.54
C ILE A 410 -20.68 25.98 8.87
N GLU A 411 -19.79 25.01 8.88
CA GLU A 411 -18.92 24.72 10.03
C GLU A 411 -17.45 24.85 9.67
N TYR A 412 -16.65 25.22 10.67
CA TYR A 412 -15.20 25.36 10.51
C TYR A 412 -14.45 24.43 11.44
N ILE A 413 -13.32 23.92 10.98
CA ILE A 413 -12.32 23.27 11.81
C ILE A 413 -11.13 24.22 11.94
N CYS A 414 -10.92 24.74 13.14
CA CYS A 414 -9.85 25.72 13.45
C CYS A 414 -9.78 26.89 12.46
N LYS A 415 -10.88 27.28 11.84
CA LYS A 415 -10.95 28.29 10.77
C LYS A 415 -10.03 28.04 9.56
N GLY A 416 -9.42 26.86 9.46
CA GLY A 416 -8.55 26.47 8.33
C GLY A 416 -9.23 25.52 7.36
N GLU A 417 -10.31 24.85 7.77
CA GLU A 417 -11.14 24.00 6.92
C GLU A 417 -12.59 24.43 7.05
N ILE A 418 -13.29 24.47 5.93
CA ILE A 418 -14.73 24.76 5.86
C ILE A 418 -15.49 23.51 5.44
N ILE A 419 -16.65 23.28 6.07
CA ILE A 419 -17.62 22.25 5.69
C ILE A 419 -18.99 22.91 5.51
N ILE A 420 -19.51 22.85 4.30
CA ILE A 420 -20.78 23.46 3.91
C ILE A 420 -21.81 22.37 3.65
N LYS A 421 -23.00 22.48 4.26
CA LYS A 421 -24.20 21.71 3.88
C LYS A 421 -25.12 22.62 3.08
N ALA A 422 -25.43 22.21 1.86
CA ALA A 422 -26.31 22.94 0.96
C ALA A 422 -27.40 22.02 0.40
N ARG A 423 -28.66 22.48 0.43
CA ARG A 423 -29.84 21.71 0.00
C ARG A 423 -30.17 22.00 -1.44
N LYS A 424 -30.44 20.96 -2.23
CA LYS A 424 -31.03 21.05 -3.57
C LYS A 424 -32.51 21.32 -3.44
N LEU A 425 -33.00 22.44 -4.01
CA LEU A 425 -34.36 22.87 -3.84
C LEU A 425 -35.34 22.12 -4.75
N HIS A 426 -35.00 21.94 -6.02
CA HIS A 426 -35.82 21.23 -7.01
C HIS A 426 -34.96 20.60 -8.11
#